data_eda3b6f3f9ad806393db18c0084b45e9
#
_entry.id   eda3b6f3f9ad806393db18c0084b45e9
#
_cell.length_a   1.000
_cell.length_b   1.000
_cell.length_c   1.000
_cell.angle_alpha   90.00
_cell.angle_beta   90.00
_cell.angle_gamma   90.00
#
_symmetry.space_group_name_H-M   'P 1'
#
loop_
_entity.id
_entity.type
_entity.pdbx_description
1 polymer ?
#
loop_
_entity_poly.entity_id
_entity_poly.type
_entity_poly.pdbx_seq_one_letter_code
_entity_poly.pdbx_strand_id
1 'polypeptide(L)'
;MLENKIFAGGGLNQDVDDNFLKPNDWDYALNIRNTDRQEFSDGVISNIKGNTLVSFTLPVIGTNKCIGSYANEQTGKYYSFIYNSSGYHTITEFDVNANTIVKVLQSKTDTSNVDILKFGEYDLINGVGIIGGNLLYWTDNLNPPRGIDIVKAKTGTYYTDSNSICLSKAPPLSLISASYANNPTSTNISLNKLKGQLFQFRYLYIYEDGSRSAWSSCSQVPFPELEINSSISSEAFRNNNILLTFNIGTKFVKTIEIAAIVKVFGTTSSTQDWFTILSKDRSELISNPNFLYDSVTNICTYRFFNDGLYQSVDVLETDLAYDFVPLKSKCLEIINGNVLSLANNTEGYDNIATDVDFTIDYDPNTGIERLSVTQVGTTTDFIFSGTPITGDQINYDVYWYPEGQGPPDPPPGHALGNFLIGSEQAGNL
;
A
#
# COMPACT_ATOMS: atom_id res chain seq x y z
N MET A 1 20.70 -54.68 50.57
CA MET A 1 19.66 -55.23 49.69
C MET A 1 19.61 -54.32 48.45
N LEU A 2 19.99 -54.81 47.27
CA LEU A 2 19.85 -54.09 46.05
C LEU A 2 18.37 -54.17 45.62
N GLU A 3 17.63 -53.09 45.80
CA GLU A 3 16.30 -53.00 45.25
C GLU A 3 16.39 -52.81 43.72
N ASN A 4 15.96 -53.81 42.98
CA ASN A 4 15.74 -53.66 41.55
C ASN A 4 14.42 -52.93 41.34
N LYS A 5 14.48 -51.65 41.10
CA LYS A 5 13.30 -50.88 40.63
C LYS A 5 13.13 -51.07 39.12
N ILE A 6 12.05 -51.66 38.71
CA ILE A 6 11.64 -51.81 37.31
C ILE A 6 10.75 -50.62 36.99
N PHE A 7 11.22 -49.70 36.17
CA PHE A 7 10.45 -48.50 35.78
C PHE A 7 9.47 -48.77 34.62
N ALA A 8 9.41 -50.00 34.11
CA ALA A 8 8.48 -50.38 33.06
C ALA A 8 7.04 -50.40 33.58
N GLY A 9 6.16 -49.66 32.96
CA GLY A 9 4.74 -49.61 33.29
C GLY A 9 4.35 -48.70 34.45
N GLY A 10 5.31 -47.98 35.07
CA GLY A 10 5.03 -46.97 36.07
C GLY A 10 4.87 -45.57 35.46
N GLY A 11 4.36 -44.61 36.24
CA GLY A 11 4.15 -43.23 35.89
C GLY A 11 4.84 -42.26 36.84
N LEU A 12 4.97 -41.00 36.42
CA LEU A 12 5.35 -39.91 37.30
C LEU A 12 4.15 -39.58 38.22
N ASN A 13 4.38 -39.69 39.50
CA ASN A 13 3.37 -39.43 40.53
C ASN A 13 3.94 -38.52 41.60
N GLN A 14 3.55 -37.25 41.59
CA GLN A 14 3.99 -36.21 42.51
C GLN A 14 2.97 -35.93 43.65
N ASP A 15 1.83 -36.62 43.63
CA ASP A 15 0.74 -36.37 44.57
C ASP A 15 0.84 -37.24 45.86
N VAL A 16 1.77 -38.18 45.88
CA VAL A 16 1.90 -39.19 46.96
C VAL A 16 3.29 -39.08 47.56
N ASP A 17 3.36 -39.14 48.90
CA ASP A 17 4.62 -39.20 49.62
C ASP A 17 5.47 -40.40 49.16
N ASP A 18 6.78 -40.23 49.12
CA ASP A 18 7.77 -41.21 48.64
C ASP A 18 7.58 -42.59 49.28
N ASN A 19 7.10 -42.65 50.54
CA ASN A 19 6.86 -43.91 51.26
C ASN A 19 5.63 -44.67 50.76
N PHE A 20 4.77 -44.03 50.02
CA PHE A 20 3.53 -44.62 49.47
C PHE A 20 3.55 -44.77 47.96
N LEU A 21 4.68 -44.40 47.31
CA LEU A 21 4.84 -44.61 45.86
C LEU A 21 4.73 -46.11 45.53
N LYS A 22 4.00 -46.42 44.47
CA LYS A 22 3.96 -47.78 43.95
C LYS A 22 5.34 -48.20 43.48
N PRO A 23 5.68 -49.51 43.55
CA PRO A 23 7.05 -49.97 43.24
C PRO A 23 7.61 -49.57 41.86
N ASN A 24 6.74 -49.27 40.92
CA ASN A 24 7.13 -48.90 39.54
C ASN A 24 6.95 -47.39 39.23
N ASP A 25 6.39 -46.60 40.15
CA ASP A 25 6.21 -45.17 39.98
C ASP A 25 7.46 -44.42 40.49
N TRP A 26 7.65 -43.21 40.01
CA TRP A 26 8.68 -42.28 40.43
C TRP A 26 8.10 -40.92 40.70
N ASP A 27 8.64 -40.20 41.64
CA ASP A 27 8.27 -38.82 42.02
C ASP A 27 8.98 -37.77 41.22
N TYR A 28 10.16 -38.11 40.70
CA TYR A 28 11.01 -37.16 39.95
C TYR A 28 11.69 -37.85 38.78
N ALA A 29 11.61 -37.21 37.63
CA ALA A 29 12.34 -37.61 36.42
C ALA A 29 12.75 -36.38 35.63
N LEU A 30 14.04 -36.18 35.41
CA LEU A 30 14.60 -35.08 34.64
C LEU A 30 15.26 -35.62 33.38
N ASN A 31 14.85 -35.10 32.22
CA ASN A 31 15.42 -35.44 30.92
C ASN A 31 15.36 -36.92 30.55
N ILE A 32 14.35 -37.61 31.05
CA ILE A 32 14.11 -39.04 30.80
C ILE A 32 12.85 -39.21 29.95
N ARG A 33 12.97 -40.07 28.94
CA ARG A 33 11.83 -40.55 28.16
C ARG A 33 11.67 -42.02 28.40
N ASN A 34 10.52 -42.41 28.92
CA ASN A 34 10.08 -43.82 28.95
C ASN A 34 9.35 -44.10 27.64
N THR A 35 9.83 -45.05 26.86
CA THR A 35 9.20 -45.45 25.58
C THR A 35 8.66 -46.85 25.74
N ASP A 36 7.34 -46.94 25.79
CA ASP A 36 6.64 -48.21 25.68
C ASP A 36 6.63 -48.62 24.20
N ARG A 37 7.44 -49.59 23.82
CA ARG A 37 7.34 -50.22 22.50
C ARG A 37 6.49 -51.46 22.64
N GLN A 38 5.38 -51.48 21.93
CA GLN A 38 4.43 -52.61 21.89
C GLN A 38 5.09 -53.99 21.56
N GLU A 39 6.31 -54.01 21.07
CA GLU A 39 7.03 -55.23 20.71
C GLU A 39 7.93 -55.77 21.82
N PHE A 40 8.20 -55.05 22.92
CA PHE A 40 9.02 -55.46 24.03
C PHE A 40 8.30 -55.10 25.33
N SER A 41 8.08 -56.10 26.18
CA SER A 41 7.35 -55.95 27.46
C SER A 41 8.08 -55.08 28.50
N ASP A 42 9.30 -54.68 28.25
CA ASP A 42 10.11 -53.89 29.17
C ASP A 42 10.31 -52.48 28.59
N GLY A 43 9.79 -51.46 29.27
CA GLY A 43 9.97 -50.08 28.91
C GLY A 43 11.45 -49.69 28.84
N VAL A 44 11.85 -49.04 27.79
CA VAL A 44 13.22 -48.54 27.62
C VAL A 44 13.30 -47.12 28.10
N ILE A 45 14.13 -46.83 29.08
CA ILE A 45 14.44 -45.49 29.53
C ILE A 45 15.58 -44.92 28.64
N SER A 46 15.29 -43.81 28.02
CA SER A 46 16.29 -43.09 27.22
C SER A 46 16.33 -41.61 27.64
N ASN A 47 17.46 -40.98 27.45
CA ASN A 47 17.54 -39.55 27.62
C ASN A 47 16.73 -38.85 26.52
N ILE A 48 16.06 -37.76 26.91
CA ILE A 48 15.49 -36.84 25.91
C ILE A 48 16.67 -36.29 25.11
N LYS A 49 16.55 -36.36 23.79
CA LYS A 49 17.55 -35.75 22.91
C LYS A 49 17.59 -34.25 23.22
N GLY A 50 18.77 -33.75 23.53
CA GLY A 50 18.99 -32.31 23.70
C GLY A 50 18.78 -31.54 22.40
N ASN A 51 18.63 -30.25 22.54
CA ASN A 51 18.59 -29.35 21.40
C ASN A 51 19.95 -29.33 20.70
N THR A 52 19.94 -29.37 19.38
CA THR A 52 21.13 -29.18 18.57
C THR A 52 21.20 -27.72 18.16
N LEU A 53 22.34 -27.06 18.45
CA LEU A 53 22.57 -25.70 17.98
C LEU A 53 22.78 -25.71 16.46
N VAL A 54 21.94 -24.97 15.76
CA VAL A 54 22.16 -24.67 14.34
C VAL A 54 22.81 -23.28 14.25
N SER A 55 24.01 -23.23 13.68
CA SER A 55 24.75 -21.97 13.58
C SER A 55 24.13 -21.02 12.55
N PHE A 56 23.81 -19.83 13.00
CA PHE A 56 23.36 -18.73 12.14
C PHE A 56 23.83 -17.39 12.75
N THR A 57 24.32 -16.49 11.91
CA THR A 57 24.78 -15.18 12.36
C THR A 57 23.68 -14.14 12.17
N LEU A 58 23.14 -13.67 13.28
CA LEU A 58 22.23 -12.52 13.30
C LEU A 58 23.03 -11.21 13.22
N PRO A 59 22.37 -10.10 12.82
CA PRO A 59 23.01 -8.78 12.87
C PRO A 59 23.61 -8.50 14.26
N VAL A 60 24.89 -8.09 14.26
CA VAL A 60 25.63 -7.84 15.52
C VAL A 60 25.35 -6.46 16.10
N ILE A 61 24.79 -5.54 15.27
CA ILE A 61 24.43 -4.19 15.70
C ILE A 61 23.04 -4.25 16.32
N GLY A 62 22.90 -3.73 17.54
CA GLY A 62 21.66 -3.78 18.31
C GLY A 62 21.40 -5.12 18.99
N THR A 63 20.25 -5.23 19.64
CA THR A 63 19.79 -6.45 20.33
C THR A 63 18.74 -7.16 19.48
N ASN A 64 18.88 -8.48 19.37
CA ASN A 64 17.95 -9.31 18.60
C ASN A 64 16.97 -10.01 19.54
N LYS A 65 15.69 -10.01 19.16
CA LYS A 65 14.60 -10.67 19.91
C LYS A 65 13.67 -11.36 18.91
N CYS A 66 13.40 -12.64 19.11
CA CYS A 66 12.37 -13.34 18.34
C CYS A 66 11.00 -12.86 18.79
N ILE A 67 10.20 -12.34 17.87
CA ILE A 67 8.84 -11.81 18.11
C ILE A 67 7.75 -12.71 17.54
N GLY A 68 8.11 -13.77 16.84
CA GLY A 68 7.17 -14.75 16.30
C GLY A 68 7.85 -15.83 15.49
N SER A 69 7.11 -16.90 15.28
CA SER A 69 7.60 -18.02 14.50
C SER A 69 6.44 -18.79 13.87
N TYR A 70 6.74 -19.51 12.80
CA TYR A 70 5.77 -20.32 12.09
C TYR A 70 6.43 -21.60 11.55
N ALA A 71 5.81 -22.74 11.81
CA ALA A 71 6.24 -24.04 11.28
C ALA A 71 5.36 -24.42 10.09
N ASN A 72 5.98 -24.62 8.93
CA ASN A 72 5.31 -25.23 7.78
C ASN A 72 5.62 -26.73 7.77
N GLU A 73 4.72 -27.51 8.34
CA GLU A 73 4.87 -28.97 8.47
C GLU A 73 4.93 -29.67 7.11
N GLN A 74 4.23 -29.14 6.10
CA GLN A 74 4.20 -29.72 4.76
C GLN A 74 5.56 -29.72 4.07
N THR A 75 6.34 -28.65 4.30
CA THR A 75 7.66 -28.47 3.66
C THR A 75 8.82 -28.75 4.60
N GLY A 76 8.57 -28.99 5.90
CA GLY A 76 9.61 -29.14 6.91
C GLY A 76 10.42 -27.87 7.14
N LYS A 77 9.81 -26.71 6.95
CA LYS A 77 10.47 -25.41 7.10
C LYS A 77 9.90 -24.63 8.27
N TYR A 78 10.77 -23.94 8.96
CA TYR A 78 10.43 -23.12 10.11
C TYR A 78 10.88 -21.67 9.88
N TYR A 79 9.98 -20.74 10.05
CA TYR A 79 10.23 -19.31 9.85
C TYR A 79 10.28 -18.59 11.19
N SER A 80 11.29 -17.73 11.39
CA SER A 80 11.40 -16.91 12.59
C SER A 80 11.42 -15.42 12.21
N PHE A 81 10.66 -14.63 12.96
CA PHE A 81 10.59 -13.19 12.83
C PHE A 81 11.40 -12.56 13.96
N ILE A 82 12.42 -11.80 13.60
CA ILE A 82 13.42 -11.32 14.55
C ILE A 82 13.42 -9.78 14.52
N TYR A 83 13.02 -9.20 15.63
CA TYR A 83 13.19 -7.79 15.91
C TYR A 83 14.65 -7.48 16.19
N ASN A 84 15.13 -6.32 15.77
CA ASN A 84 16.44 -5.78 16.10
C ASN A 84 16.31 -4.32 16.51
N SER A 85 16.90 -3.93 17.66
CA SER A 85 16.75 -2.58 18.22
C SER A 85 17.37 -1.46 17.37
N SER A 86 18.23 -1.79 16.41
CA SER A 86 18.83 -0.85 15.46
C SER A 86 18.18 -0.88 14.07
N GLY A 87 17.05 -1.61 13.93
CA GLY A 87 16.28 -1.71 12.70
C GLY A 87 16.80 -2.76 11.70
N TYR A 88 17.75 -3.60 12.07
CA TYR A 88 18.20 -4.75 11.25
C TYR A 88 17.27 -5.96 11.42
N HIS A 89 15.97 -5.71 11.39
CA HIS A 89 14.96 -6.76 11.52
C HIS A 89 15.17 -7.84 10.46
N THR A 90 14.93 -9.09 10.81
CA THR A 90 15.25 -10.21 9.92
C THR A 90 14.15 -11.28 9.97
N ILE A 91 13.79 -11.82 8.81
CA ILE A 91 13.02 -13.06 8.69
C ILE A 91 13.99 -14.16 8.26
N THR A 92 14.01 -15.27 8.99
CA THR A 92 14.86 -16.44 8.69
C THR A 92 14.00 -17.66 8.35
N GLU A 93 14.53 -18.56 7.56
CA GLU A 93 13.97 -19.87 7.25
C GLU A 93 14.96 -20.94 7.72
N PHE A 94 14.52 -21.84 8.57
CA PHE A 94 15.24 -23.05 8.95
C PHE A 94 14.64 -24.24 8.17
N ASP A 95 15.46 -24.93 7.42
CA ASP A 95 15.12 -26.18 6.75
C ASP A 95 15.52 -27.36 7.63
N VAL A 96 14.53 -28.10 8.12
CA VAL A 96 14.75 -29.25 9.03
C VAL A 96 15.50 -30.37 8.34
N ASN A 97 15.25 -30.59 7.04
CA ASN A 97 15.87 -31.68 6.30
C ASN A 97 17.34 -31.39 5.96
N ALA A 98 17.62 -30.15 5.58
CA ALA A 98 18.95 -29.69 5.26
C ALA A 98 19.76 -29.31 6.52
N ASN A 99 19.08 -29.13 7.65
CA ASN A 99 19.64 -28.61 8.91
C ASN A 99 20.39 -27.27 8.72
N THR A 100 19.81 -26.37 7.91
CA THR A 100 20.40 -25.09 7.57
C THR A 100 19.44 -23.93 7.85
N ILE A 101 19.99 -22.79 8.27
CA ILE A 101 19.26 -21.53 8.39
C ILE A 101 19.69 -20.59 7.28
N VAL A 102 18.73 -19.99 6.60
CA VAL A 102 18.98 -18.95 5.60
C VAL A 102 18.16 -17.70 5.93
N LYS A 103 18.72 -16.56 5.56
CA LYS A 103 18.03 -15.29 5.63
C LYS A 103 17.04 -15.19 4.49
N VAL A 104 15.77 -14.88 4.80
CA VAL A 104 14.72 -14.63 3.82
C VAL A 104 14.68 -13.16 3.45
N LEU A 105 14.52 -12.29 4.45
CA LEU A 105 14.48 -10.84 4.26
C LEU A 105 15.12 -10.16 5.46
N GLN A 106 15.87 -9.10 5.20
CA GLN A 106 16.44 -8.23 6.22
C GLN A 106 16.12 -6.78 5.89
N SER A 107 15.70 -6.00 6.89
CA SER A 107 15.35 -4.58 6.74
C SER A 107 16.54 -3.75 6.31
N LYS A 108 17.34 -3.34 7.26
CA LYS A 108 18.57 -2.59 6.99
C LYS A 108 19.70 -3.52 6.58
N THR A 109 20.54 -3.04 5.68
CA THR A 109 21.78 -3.71 5.28
C THR A 109 22.89 -2.69 5.30
N ASP A 110 24.14 -3.13 5.13
CA ASP A 110 25.32 -2.24 5.06
C ASP A 110 25.22 -1.23 3.90
N THR A 111 24.41 -1.54 2.88
CA THR A 111 24.21 -0.71 1.67
C THR A 111 22.88 0.02 1.65
N SER A 112 21.92 -0.32 2.52
CA SER A 112 20.60 0.28 2.58
C SER A 112 20.18 0.53 4.01
N ASN A 113 19.82 1.78 4.32
CA ASN A 113 19.33 2.17 5.65
C ASN A 113 17.78 2.16 5.74
N VAL A 114 17.11 1.51 4.79
CA VAL A 114 15.64 1.45 4.75
C VAL A 114 15.14 0.35 5.67
N ASP A 115 14.28 0.71 6.61
CA ASP A 115 13.57 -0.26 7.45
C ASP A 115 12.31 -0.77 6.73
N ILE A 116 12.45 -1.95 6.08
CA ILE A 116 11.39 -2.58 5.30
C ILE A 116 10.35 -3.24 6.21
N LEU A 117 10.81 -3.97 7.24
CA LEU A 117 9.98 -4.80 8.10
C LEU A 117 9.28 -4.01 9.21
N LYS A 118 9.84 -2.91 9.69
CA LYS A 118 9.26 -2.03 10.73
C LYS A 118 8.67 -2.80 11.92
N PHE A 119 9.38 -3.84 12.40
CA PHE A 119 8.93 -4.61 13.55
C PHE A 119 9.04 -3.80 14.83
N GLY A 120 8.07 -3.97 15.73
CA GLY A 120 8.13 -3.44 17.08
C GLY A 120 8.65 -4.49 18.07
N GLU A 121 9.27 -4.03 19.16
CA GLU A 121 9.87 -4.93 20.17
C GLU A 121 8.81 -5.77 20.91
N TYR A 122 7.64 -5.18 21.12
CA TYR A 122 6.54 -5.77 21.88
C TYR A 122 5.36 -6.20 21.00
N ASP A 123 5.45 -5.93 19.70
CA ASP A 123 4.41 -6.27 18.75
C ASP A 123 4.68 -7.67 18.17
N LEU A 124 4.06 -8.64 18.81
CA LEU A 124 4.23 -10.04 18.43
C LEU A 124 3.55 -10.35 17.10
N ILE A 125 4.15 -11.22 16.32
CA ILE A 125 3.54 -11.78 15.12
C ILE A 125 2.44 -12.74 15.54
N ASN A 126 1.19 -12.35 15.35
CA ASN A 126 0.01 -13.09 15.84
C ASN A 126 -0.64 -13.96 14.76
N GLY A 127 -0.48 -13.60 13.49
CA GLY A 127 -0.99 -14.39 12.38
C GLY A 127 0.10 -14.62 11.35
N VAL A 128 0.31 -15.88 10.96
CA VAL A 128 1.25 -16.24 9.89
C VAL A 128 0.65 -17.35 9.06
N GLY A 129 0.84 -17.24 7.74
CA GLY A 129 0.41 -18.31 6.84
C GLY A 129 1.20 -18.32 5.55
N ILE A 130 1.22 -19.45 4.87
CA ILE A 130 1.89 -19.63 3.58
C ILE A 130 0.89 -20.16 2.56
N ILE A 131 0.78 -19.47 1.42
CA ILE A 131 -0.04 -19.91 0.28
C ILE A 131 0.89 -20.36 -0.85
N GLY A 132 0.54 -21.45 -1.53
CA GLY A 132 1.29 -21.96 -2.67
C GLY A 132 2.74 -22.33 -2.38
N GLY A 133 3.11 -22.50 -1.11
CA GLY A 133 4.45 -22.86 -0.66
C GLY A 133 5.49 -21.74 -0.64
N ASN A 134 5.22 -20.61 -1.33
CA ASN A 134 6.18 -19.52 -1.50
C ASN A 134 5.70 -18.16 -0.97
N LEU A 135 4.39 -17.96 -0.84
CA LEU A 135 3.84 -16.67 -0.41
C LEU A 135 3.63 -16.69 1.10
N LEU A 136 4.51 -16.03 1.82
CA LEU A 136 4.48 -15.88 3.27
C LEU A 136 3.73 -14.60 3.64
N TYR A 137 2.68 -14.73 4.45
CA TYR A 137 1.88 -13.62 4.96
C TYR A 137 1.96 -13.54 6.48
N TRP A 138 1.90 -12.33 7.04
CA TRP A 138 1.87 -12.13 8.49
C TRP A 138 1.17 -10.85 8.92
N THR A 139 0.78 -10.83 10.21
CA THR A 139 0.22 -9.67 10.91
C THR A 139 0.91 -9.50 12.26
N ASP A 140 1.13 -8.26 12.65
CA ASP A 140 1.83 -7.88 13.89
C ASP A 140 1.04 -6.90 14.77
N ASN A 141 -0.19 -6.54 14.39
CA ASN A 141 -1.03 -5.54 15.07
C ASN A 141 -0.38 -4.13 15.20
N LEU A 142 0.70 -3.88 14.49
CA LEU A 142 1.39 -2.59 14.41
C LEU A 142 1.29 -2.01 12.99
N ASN A 143 1.54 -2.84 12.02
CA ASN A 143 1.60 -2.49 10.61
C ASN A 143 0.39 -3.05 9.84
N PRO A 144 0.11 -2.54 8.62
CA PRO A 144 -0.80 -3.20 7.69
C PRO A 144 -0.39 -4.66 7.46
N PRO A 145 -1.34 -5.54 7.10
CA PRO A 145 -1.02 -6.92 6.73
C PRO A 145 0.05 -6.99 5.66
N ARG A 146 0.97 -7.90 5.80
CA ARG A 146 2.17 -7.99 4.95
C ARG A 146 2.32 -9.36 4.32
N GLY A 147 2.97 -9.37 3.16
CA GLY A 147 3.25 -10.60 2.44
C GLY A 147 4.48 -10.48 1.56
N ILE A 148 5.19 -11.59 1.41
CA ILE A 148 6.36 -11.69 0.54
C ILE A 148 6.36 -13.01 -0.23
N ASP A 149 6.94 -12.98 -1.41
CA ASP A 149 7.39 -14.18 -2.09
C ASP A 149 8.78 -14.55 -1.51
N ILE A 150 8.86 -15.68 -0.83
CA ILE A 150 10.07 -16.17 -0.16
C ILE A 150 11.24 -16.31 -1.14
N VAL A 151 10.98 -16.77 -2.36
CA VAL A 151 12.04 -16.99 -3.36
C VAL A 151 12.59 -15.66 -3.82
N LYS A 152 11.72 -14.71 -4.14
CA LYS A 152 12.13 -13.34 -4.53
C LYS A 152 12.83 -12.62 -3.36
N ALA A 153 12.35 -12.79 -2.13
CA ALA A 153 12.93 -12.15 -0.95
C ALA A 153 14.39 -12.60 -0.71
N LYS A 154 14.67 -13.89 -0.88
CA LYS A 154 16.02 -14.45 -0.72
C LYS A 154 17.07 -13.88 -1.69
N THR A 155 16.66 -13.22 -2.77
CA THR A 155 17.60 -12.52 -3.66
C THR A 155 18.25 -11.30 -2.99
N GLY A 156 17.66 -10.78 -1.91
CA GLY A 156 18.15 -9.66 -1.14
C GLY A 156 18.00 -8.28 -1.79
N THR A 157 17.54 -8.22 -3.05
CA THR A 157 17.44 -6.97 -3.84
C THR A 157 16.04 -6.69 -4.35
N TYR A 158 15.13 -7.65 -4.18
CA TYR A 158 13.79 -7.53 -4.74
C TYR A 158 12.94 -6.52 -3.95
N TYR A 159 12.76 -6.72 -2.65
CA TYR A 159 12.02 -5.80 -1.80
C TYR A 159 12.92 -4.67 -1.31
N THR A 160 12.55 -3.42 -1.60
CA THR A 160 13.38 -2.23 -1.33
C THR A 160 12.76 -1.24 -0.36
N ASP A 161 11.46 -1.36 -0.10
CA ASP A 161 10.71 -0.47 0.78
C ASP A 161 9.56 -1.21 1.47
N SER A 162 8.97 -0.60 2.50
CA SER A 162 7.90 -1.23 3.28
C SER A 162 6.58 -1.37 2.50
N ASN A 163 6.33 -0.52 1.49
CA ASN A 163 5.11 -0.62 0.69
C ASN A 163 5.15 -1.83 -0.23
N SER A 164 6.34 -2.25 -0.65
CA SER A 164 6.52 -3.42 -1.53
C SER A 164 6.05 -4.72 -0.89
N ILE A 165 6.05 -4.81 0.44
CA ILE A 165 5.60 -5.99 1.20
C ILE A 165 4.19 -5.86 1.78
N CYS A 166 3.55 -4.70 1.67
CA CYS A 166 2.16 -4.54 2.09
C CYS A 166 1.23 -5.32 1.15
N LEU A 167 0.21 -5.98 1.72
CA LEU A 167 -0.83 -6.65 0.94
C LEU A 167 -1.64 -5.64 0.15
N SER A 168 -1.98 -4.56 0.79
CA SER A 168 -2.64 -3.44 0.15
C SER A 168 -1.60 -2.54 -0.48
N LYS A 169 -1.68 -2.40 -1.77
CA LYS A 169 -0.68 -1.65 -2.54
C LYS A 169 -1.02 -0.17 -2.57
N ALA A 170 0.02 0.65 -2.42
CA ALA A 170 -0.14 2.10 -2.43
C ALA A 170 -0.70 2.60 -3.77
N PRO A 171 -1.71 3.49 -3.74
CA PRO A 171 -2.18 4.19 -4.92
C PRO A 171 -1.16 5.21 -5.41
N PRO A 172 -1.35 5.74 -6.63
CA PRO A 172 -0.58 6.89 -7.06
C PRO A 172 -0.82 8.09 -6.14
N LEU A 173 0.24 8.65 -5.58
CA LEU A 173 0.16 9.79 -4.67
C LEU A 173 0.13 11.14 -5.41
N SER A 174 0.66 11.18 -6.63
CA SER A 174 0.65 12.38 -7.48
C SER A 174 -0.57 12.40 -8.38
N LEU A 175 -1.11 13.59 -8.60
CA LEU A 175 -2.18 13.79 -9.58
C LEU A 175 -1.62 13.68 -11.01
N ILE A 176 -2.51 13.37 -11.96
CA ILE A 176 -2.21 13.61 -13.37
C ILE A 176 -2.23 15.12 -13.61
N SER A 177 -1.14 15.65 -14.14
CA SER A 177 -1.14 16.98 -14.72
C SER A 177 -1.70 16.89 -16.15
N ALA A 178 -2.69 17.71 -16.44
CA ALA A 178 -3.34 17.76 -17.74
C ALA A 178 -3.31 19.18 -18.31
N SER A 179 -2.82 19.34 -19.54
CA SER A 179 -2.78 20.62 -20.22
C SER A 179 -3.08 20.47 -21.70
N TYR A 180 -3.85 21.40 -22.27
CA TYR A 180 -4.06 21.43 -23.71
C TYR A 180 -2.77 21.76 -24.45
N ALA A 181 -2.61 21.18 -25.62
CA ALA A 181 -1.47 21.46 -26.49
C ALA A 181 -1.89 21.46 -27.96
N ASN A 182 -1.05 22.08 -28.76
CA ASN A 182 -1.20 22.14 -30.21
C ASN A 182 -0.28 21.09 -30.85
N ASN A 183 -0.80 20.31 -31.75
CA ASN A 183 0.00 19.37 -32.55
C ASN A 183 -0.22 19.59 -34.05
N PRO A 184 0.56 20.51 -34.68
CA PRO A 184 0.40 20.83 -36.08
C PRO A 184 0.89 19.75 -37.06
N THR A 185 1.65 18.77 -36.58
CA THR A 185 2.28 17.72 -37.42
C THR A 185 1.51 16.40 -37.46
N SER A 186 0.41 16.29 -36.71
CA SER A 186 -0.37 15.07 -36.71
C SER A 186 -1.20 14.96 -37.99
N THR A 187 -0.68 14.21 -38.96
CA THR A 187 -1.35 13.94 -40.27
C THR A 187 -2.59 13.06 -40.12
N ASN A 188 -2.79 12.44 -38.97
CA ASN A 188 -3.88 11.49 -38.74
C ASN A 188 -5.13 12.15 -38.12
N ILE A 189 -5.09 13.43 -37.77
CA ILE A 189 -6.22 14.12 -37.13
C ILE A 189 -6.85 15.07 -38.12
N SER A 190 -7.93 14.62 -38.74
CA SER A 190 -8.75 15.44 -39.62
C SER A 190 -9.78 16.32 -38.86
N LEU A 191 -10.06 15.98 -37.59
CA LEU A 191 -11.06 16.64 -36.77
C LEU A 191 -10.60 16.71 -35.32
N ASN A 192 -10.72 17.89 -34.71
CA ASN A 192 -10.47 18.04 -33.27
C ASN A 192 -11.66 17.49 -32.45
N LYS A 193 -11.46 16.32 -31.84
CA LYS A 193 -12.50 15.62 -31.06
C LYS A 193 -12.58 16.10 -29.61
N LEU A 194 -11.74 17.04 -29.20
CA LEU A 194 -11.77 17.65 -27.87
C LEU A 194 -12.62 18.92 -27.82
N LYS A 195 -13.00 19.46 -28.99
CA LYS A 195 -13.73 20.72 -29.07
C LYS A 195 -15.09 20.64 -28.37
N GLY A 196 -15.32 21.58 -27.45
CA GLY A 196 -16.59 21.66 -26.70
C GLY A 196 -16.74 20.64 -25.56
N GLN A 197 -15.68 19.93 -25.22
CA GLN A 197 -15.67 18.97 -24.13
C GLN A 197 -14.56 19.32 -23.15
N LEU A 198 -14.83 19.13 -21.86
CA LEU A 198 -13.82 19.17 -20.81
C LEU A 198 -13.59 17.79 -20.28
N PHE A 199 -12.37 17.51 -19.90
CA PHE A 199 -11.96 16.20 -19.40
C PHE A 199 -11.36 16.34 -18.02
N GLN A 200 -11.58 15.33 -17.21
CA GLN A 200 -10.89 15.12 -15.95
C GLN A 200 -10.31 13.73 -15.94
N PHE A 201 -9.14 13.52 -15.36
CA PHE A 201 -8.37 12.31 -15.46
C PHE A 201 -8.00 11.79 -14.08
N ARG A 202 -7.84 10.46 -13.98
CA ARG A 202 -7.26 9.77 -12.84
C ARG A 202 -6.57 8.50 -13.30
N TYR A 203 -5.70 7.92 -12.50
CA TYR A 203 -4.98 6.73 -12.86
C TYR A 203 -4.77 5.81 -11.66
N LEU A 204 -4.49 4.54 -11.94
CA LEU A 204 -4.17 3.53 -10.95
C LEU A 204 -2.99 2.69 -11.40
N TYR A 205 -2.44 1.96 -10.45
CA TYR A 205 -1.40 0.98 -10.68
C TYR A 205 -1.95 -0.44 -10.58
N ILE A 206 -1.51 -1.31 -11.50
CA ILE A 206 -1.64 -2.76 -11.37
C ILE A 206 -0.24 -3.30 -11.12
N TYR A 207 -0.08 -4.02 -10.03
CA TYR A 207 1.20 -4.53 -9.59
C TYR A 207 1.54 -5.89 -10.22
N GLU A 208 2.79 -6.35 -10.06
CA GLU A 208 3.24 -7.64 -10.62
C GLU A 208 2.48 -8.86 -10.12
N ASP A 209 1.91 -8.78 -8.90
CA ASP A 209 1.07 -9.81 -8.29
C ASP A 209 -0.39 -9.78 -8.78
N GLY A 210 -0.72 -8.87 -9.69
CA GLY A 210 -2.06 -8.66 -10.23
C GLY A 210 -2.97 -7.82 -9.33
N SER A 211 -2.50 -7.36 -8.18
CA SER A 211 -3.27 -6.46 -7.32
C SER A 211 -3.42 -5.08 -7.96
N ARG A 212 -4.61 -4.50 -7.83
CA ARG A 212 -4.92 -3.13 -8.29
C ARG A 212 -4.84 -2.18 -7.10
N SER A 213 -4.26 -1.02 -7.30
CA SER A 213 -4.34 0.06 -6.32
C SER A 213 -5.69 0.77 -6.38
N ALA A 214 -5.99 1.57 -5.38
CA ALA A 214 -7.03 2.59 -5.51
C ALA A 214 -6.68 3.57 -6.63
N TRP A 215 -7.69 4.29 -7.13
CA TRP A 215 -7.49 5.37 -8.08
C TRP A 215 -6.78 6.56 -7.42
N SER A 216 -5.96 7.27 -8.19
CA SER A 216 -5.46 8.58 -7.77
C SER A 216 -6.62 9.56 -7.60
N SER A 217 -6.37 10.64 -6.88
CA SER A 217 -7.28 11.79 -6.92
C SER A 217 -7.41 12.31 -8.35
N CYS A 218 -8.52 12.97 -8.65
CA CYS A 218 -8.80 13.49 -9.99
C CYS A 218 -7.85 14.63 -10.35
N SER A 219 -7.46 14.72 -11.61
CA SER A 219 -6.72 15.89 -12.13
C SER A 219 -7.55 17.16 -12.01
N GLN A 220 -6.90 18.29 -12.10
CA GLN A 220 -7.57 19.53 -12.46
C GLN A 220 -8.19 19.38 -13.85
N VAL A 221 -9.28 20.11 -14.11
CA VAL A 221 -9.88 20.17 -15.44
C VAL A 221 -9.05 21.11 -16.29
N PRO A 222 -8.38 20.65 -17.35
CA PRO A 222 -7.63 21.53 -18.22
C PRO A 222 -8.58 22.41 -19.05
N PHE A 223 -8.22 23.68 -19.22
CA PHE A 223 -8.93 24.58 -20.10
C PHE A 223 -8.10 24.85 -21.36
N PRO A 224 -8.74 24.93 -22.54
CA PRO A 224 -8.05 25.31 -23.75
C PRO A 224 -7.61 26.79 -23.67
N GLU A 225 -6.39 27.07 -24.12
CA GLU A 225 -5.89 28.47 -24.19
C GLU A 225 -6.81 29.30 -25.07
N LEU A 226 -7.10 30.52 -24.61
CA LEU A 226 -7.80 31.52 -25.41
C LEU A 226 -6.92 31.99 -26.58
N GLU A 227 -7.47 32.01 -27.76
CA GLU A 227 -6.77 32.10 -29.04
C GLU A 227 -6.20 33.46 -29.42
N ILE A 228 -5.85 34.35 -28.49
CA ILE A 228 -5.56 35.74 -28.78
C ILE A 228 -4.32 35.95 -29.65
N ASN A 229 -3.38 35.00 -29.76
CA ASN A 229 -2.14 35.15 -30.54
C ASN A 229 -1.60 33.85 -31.16
N SER A 230 -2.44 32.92 -31.56
CA SER A 230 -1.94 31.70 -32.17
C SER A 230 -1.46 31.90 -33.61
N SER A 231 -0.20 31.58 -33.91
CA SER A 231 0.32 31.50 -35.27
C SER A 231 -0.25 30.30 -36.06
N ILE A 232 -1.07 29.46 -35.46
CA ILE A 232 -1.66 28.27 -36.07
C ILE A 232 -2.93 28.68 -36.80
N SER A 233 -2.92 28.60 -38.12
CA SER A 233 -4.01 29.04 -39.00
C SER A 233 -5.20 28.10 -39.05
N SER A 234 -5.03 26.82 -38.65
CA SER A 234 -6.08 25.83 -38.76
C SER A 234 -6.67 25.47 -37.37
N GLU A 235 -7.97 25.61 -37.20
CA GLU A 235 -8.67 25.20 -35.98
C GLU A 235 -8.48 23.70 -35.63
N ALA A 236 -8.26 22.85 -36.62
CA ALA A 236 -8.03 21.43 -36.42
C ALA A 236 -6.77 21.12 -35.61
N PHE A 237 -5.81 22.02 -35.59
CA PHE A 237 -4.52 21.83 -34.90
C PHE A 237 -4.42 22.60 -33.58
N ARG A 238 -5.42 23.43 -33.24
CA ARG A 238 -5.44 24.18 -31.99
C ARG A 238 -6.08 23.36 -30.88
N ASN A 239 -5.43 23.31 -29.71
CA ASN A 239 -5.94 22.60 -28.57
C ASN A 239 -6.47 21.20 -28.95
N ASN A 240 -5.77 20.51 -29.85
CA ASN A 240 -6.22 19.26 -30.44
C ASN A 240 -5.74 18.02 -29.68
N ASN A 241 -4.98 18.20 -28.64
CA ASN A 241 -4.57 17.15 -27.73
C ASN A 241 -4.42 17.68 -26.30
N ILE A 242 -4.49 16.77 -25.33
CA ILE A 242 -4.20 17.02 -23.93
C ILE A 242 -2.95 16.24 -23.57
N LEU A 243 -1.95 16.94 -23.05
CA LEU A 243 -0.75 16.33 -22.48
C LEU A 243 -1.08 15.84 -21.07
N LEU A 244 -0.98 14.53 -20.85
CA LEU A 244 -1.17 13.91 -19.57
C LEU A 244 0.20 13.53 -19.03
N THR A 245 0.58 14.11 -17.91
CA THR A 245 1.86 13.86 -17.25
C THR A 245 1.60 13.19 -15.90
N PHE A 246 2.17 12.01 -15.69
CA PHE A 246 1.92 11.16 -14.54
C PHE A 246 3.14 10.35 -14.13
N ASN A 247 3.21 9.97 -12.88
CA ASN A 247 4.26 9.11 -12.35
C ASN A 247 3.96 7.64 -12.69
N ILE A 248 4.96 6.90 -13.16
CA ILE A 248 4.78 5.47 -13.52
C ILE A 248 5.06 4.50 -12.38
N GLY A 249 5.19 5.00 -11.17
CA GLY A 249 5.35 4.17 -9.97
C GLY A 249 6.71 3.49 -9.86
N THR A 250 6.80 2.59 -8.89
CA THR A 250 8.02 1.82 -8.62
C THR A 250 8.19 0.66 -9.61
N LYS A 251 9.31 -0.06 -9.49
CA LYS A 251 9.57 -1.28 -10.29
C LYS A 251 8.53 -2.40 -10.09
N PHE A 252 7.74 -2.34 -9.03
CA PHE A 252 6.70 -3.34 -8.73
C PHE A 252 5.40 -3.09 -9.49
N VAL A 253 5.24 -1.89 -10.08
CA VAL A 253 4.11 -1.57 -10.95
C VAL A 253 4.33 -2.25 -12.30
N LYS A 254 3.38 -3.09 -12.69
CA LYS A 254 3.39 -3.78 -13.98
C LYS A 254 2.68 -2.95 -15.04
N THR A 255 1.45 -2.53 -14.76
CA THR A 255 0.59 -1.84 -15.73
C THR A 255 0.05 -0.56 -15.11
N ILE A 256 -0.08 0.48 -15.90
CA ILE A 256 -0.72 1.74 -15.53
C ILE A 256 -2.01 1.88 -16.34
N GLU A 257 -3.12 2.11 -15.65
CA GLU A 257 -4.40 2.42 -16.26
C GLU A 257 -4.76 3.87 -16.00
N ILE A 258 -5.17 4.59 -17.05
CA ILE A 258 -5.65 5.96 -16.97
C ILE A 258 -7.10 5.98 -17.40
N ALA A 259 -7.95 6.58 -16.59
CA ALA A 259 -9.35 6.83 -16.90
C ALA A 259 -9.63 8.32 -17.08
N ALA A 260 -10.58 8.62 -17.93
CA ALA A 260 -11.08 9.96 -18.16
C ALA A 260 -12.59 10.01 -17.95
N ILE A 261 -13.09 11.17 -17.57
CA ILE A 261 -14.50 11.51 -17.57
C ILE A 261 -14.72 12.77 -18.39
N VAL A 262 -15.78 12.78 -19.20
CA VAL A 262 -16.13 13.96 -19.98
C VAL A 262 -17.07 14.87 -19.17
N LYS A 263 -16.75 16.15 -19.08
CA LYS A 263 -17.64 17.18 -18.55
C LYS A 263 -18.16 17.99 -19.71
N VAL A 264 -19.45 17.91 -20.01
CA VAL A 264 -20.06 18.69 -21.09
C VAL A 264 -20.55 20.02 -20.54
N PHE A 265 -20.17 21.12 -21.18
CA PHE A 265 -20.64 22.45 -20.80
C PHE A 265 -22.16 22.55 -20.89
N GLY A 266 -22.79 23.06 -19.83
CA GLY A 266 -24.22 23.43 -19.84
C GLY A 266 -25.20 22.25 -19.69
N THR A 267 -24.74 21.06 -19.35
CA THR A 267 -25.61 19.93 -19.02
C THR A 267 -25.51 19.59 -17.55
N THR A 268 -26.64 19.52 -16.87
CA THR A 268 -26.78 18.99 -15.51
C THR A 268 -26.81 17.46 -15.46
N SER A 269 -26.47 16.79 -16.56
CA SER A 269 -26.49 15.32 -16.63
C SER A 269 -25.41 14.73 -15.72
N SER A 270 -25.85 14.15 -14.63
CA SER A 270 -25.02 13.51 -13.58
C SER A 270 -24.53 12.10 -13.95
N THR A 271 -24.82 11.62 -15.14
CA THR A 271 -24.53 10.24 -15.57
C THR A 271 -23.44 10.25 -16.64
N GLN A 272 -22.24 10.68 -16.25
CA GLN A 272 -21.07 10.48 -17.09
C GLN A 272 -20.20 9.39 -16.45
N ASP A 273 -20.04 8.31 -17.17
CA ASP A 273 -19.21 7.21 -16.73
C ASP A 273 -17.74 7.53 -16.98
N TRP A 274 -16.89 7.04 -16.10
CA TRP A 274 -15.47 6.99 -16.35
C TRP A 274 -15.18 5.98 -17.45
N PHE A 275 -14.21 6.26 -18.30
CA PHE A 275 -13.76 5.33 -19.34
C PHE A 275 -12.24 5.24 -19.38
N THR A 276 -11.74 4.03 -19.58
CA THR A 276 -10.30 3.77 -19.68
C THR A 276 -9.78 4.27 -21.01
N ILE A 277 -8.83 5.19 -20.97
CA ILE A 277 -8.19 5.78 -22.17
C ILE A 277 -6.83 5.18 -22.45
N LEU A 278 -6.18 4.63 -21.43
CA LEU A 278 -4.87 4.00 -21.53
C LEU A 278 -4.78 2.84 -20.54
N SER A 279 -4.30 1.69 -21.01
CA SER A 279 -3.87 0.58 -20.18
C SER A 279 -2.59 0.03 -20.80
N LYS A 280 -1.43 0.30 -20.18
CA LYS A 280 -0.13 -0.01 -20.73
C LYS A 280 0.83 -0.52 -19.67
N ASP A 281 1.64 -1.50 -20.07
CA ASP A 281 2.69 -1.98 -19.21
C ASP A 281 3.78 -0.91 -19.02
N ARG A 282 4.31 -0.84 -17.79
CA ARG A 282 5.36 0.10 -17.43
C ARG A 282 6.56 0.03 -18.37
N SER A 283 6.95 -1.17 -18.79
CA SER A 283 8.03 -1.40 -19.76
C SER A 283 7.74 -0.78 -21.13
N GLU A 284 6.48 -0.82 -21.57
CA GLU A 284 6.05 -0.20 -22.82
C GLU A 284 6.09 1.34 -22.72
N LEU A 285 5.65 1.91 -21.59
CA LEU A 285 5.73 3.35 -21.37
C LEU A 285 7.17 3.89 -21.37
N ILE A 286 8.14 3.07 -20.96
CA ILE A 286 9.56 3.44 -20.95
C ILE A 286 10.18 3.33 -22.35
N SER A 287 9.83 2.31 -23.11
CA SER A 287 10.52 1.96 -24.36
C SER A 287 9.87 2.52 -25.63
N ASN A 288 8.59 2.83 -25.59
CA ASN A 288 7.84 3.23 -26.76
C ASN A 288 7.98 4.75 -26.99
N PRO A 289 8.46 5.21 -28.17
CA PRO A 289 8.68 6.62 -28.47
C PRO A 289 7.42 7.49 -28.50
N ASN A 290 6.23 6.89 -28.52
CA ASN A 290 4.96 7.62 -28.42
C ASN A 290 4.71 8.18 -27.02
N PHE A 291 5.47 7.73 -26.02
CA PHE A 291 5.46 8.21 -24.66
C PHE A 291 6.78 8.94 -24.37
N LEU A 292 6.71 10.09 -23.75
CA LEU A 292 7.90 10.81 -23.31
C LEU A 292 8.17 10.43 -21.85
N TYR A 293 9.14 9.54 -21.66
CA TYR A 293 9.54 9.08 -20.33
C TYR A 293 10.82 9.81 -19.87
N ASP A 294 10.76 10.37 -18.68
CA ASP A 294 11.92 10.93 -17.98
C ASP A 294 12.36 9.97 -16.86
N SER A 295 13.55 9.41 -17.01
CA SER A 295 14.13 8.46 -16.06
C SER A 295 14.57 9.10 -14.73
N VAL A 296 14.78 10.40 -14.70
CA VAL A 296 15.22 11.11 -13.47
C VAL A 296 14.03 11.34 -12.52
N THR A 297 12.92 11.83 -13.09
CA THR A 297 11.70 12.12 -12.32
C THR A 297 10.73 10.95 -12.26
N ASN A 298 10.96 9.90 -13.06
CA ASN A 298 10.07 8.74 -13.21
C ASN A 298 8.67 9.13 -13.71
N ILE A 299 8.62 10.17 -14.52
CA ILE A 299 7.38 10.75 -15.07
C ILE A 299 7.26 10.36 -16.54
N CYS A 300 6.04 10.04 -16.94
CA CYS A 300 5.67 9.77 -18.33
C CYS A 300 4.66 10.79 -18.82
N THR A 301 4.81 11.23 -20.07
CA THR A 301 3.84 12.11 -20.73
C THR A 301 3.20 11.37 -21.89
N TYR A 302 1.87 11.34 -21.89
CA TYR A 302 1.02 10.77 -22.93
C TYR A 302 0.18 11.86 -23.59
N ARG A 303 -0.01 11.77 -24.91
CA ARG A 303 -0.85 12.67 -25.70
C ARG A 303 -2.22 12.05 -25.91
N PHE A 304 -3.24 12.65 -25.33
CA PHE A 304 -4.63 12.22 -25.47
C PHE A 304 -5.35 13.03 -26.53
N PHE A 305 -5.93 12.37 -27.53
CA PHE A 305 -6.63 12.97 -28.68
C PHE A 305 -8.14 12.70 -28.71
N ASN A 306 -8.64 11.87 -27.80
CA ASN A 306 -10.04 11.37 -27.79
C ASN A 306 -10.43 10.68 -29.11
N ASP A 307 -9.53 9.93 -29.71
CA ASP A 307 -9.70 9.29 -31.02
C ASP A 307 -9.86 7.77 -30.94
N GLY A 308 -9.73 7.18 -29.75
CA GLY A 308 -9.81 5.75 -29.51
C GLY A 308 -11.23 5.24 -29.29
N LEU A 309 -11.34 3.90 -29.25
CA LEU A 309 -12.49 3.21 -28.69
C LEU A 309 -12.20 2.90 -27.24
N TYR A 310 -12.98 3.47 -26.34
CA TYR A 310 -12.76 3.40 -24.91
C TYR A 310 -13.78 2.48 -24.25
N GLN A 311 -13.34 1.79 -23.19
CA GLN A 311 -14.19 0.94 -22.39
C GLN A 311 -14.63 1.70 -21.14
N SER A 312 -15.95 1.66 -20.84
CA SER A 312 -16.45 2.25 -19.59
C SER A 312 -15.91 1.47 -18.40
N VAL A 313 -15.57 2.19 -17.36
CA VAL A 313 -15.17 1.63 -16.07
C VAL A 313 -16.43 1.41 -15.24
N ASP A 314 -16.52 0.29 -14.52
CA ASP A 314 -17.66 0.02 -13.65
C ASP A 314 -17.80 1.15 -12.60
N VAL A 315 -19.03 1.61 -12.40
CA VAL A 315 -19.35 2.66 -11.43
C VAL A 315 -18.92 2.24 -10.03
N LEU A 316 -19.10 0.97 -9.68
CA LEU A 316 -18.64 0.43 -8.39
C LEU A 316 -17.11 0.51 -8.21
N GLU A 317 -16.34 0.27 -9.27
CA GLU A 317 -14.88 0.44 -9.22
C GLU A 317 -14.46 1.91 -9.15
N THR A 318 -15.31 2.82 -9.65
CA THR A 318 -14.99 4.24 -9.66
C THR A 318 -15.31 4.94 -8.35
N ASP A 319 -16.33 4.49 -7.65
CA ASP A 319 -16.76 5.04 -6.36
C ASP A 319 -15.93 4.50 -5.20
N LEU A 320 -15.25 3.35 -5.37
CA LEU A 320 -14.25 2.85 -4.45
C LEU A 320 -12.95 3.68 -4.54
N ALA A 321 -13.09 4.99 -4.31
CA ALA A 321 -11.94 5.89 -4.26
C ALA A 321 -11.00 5.58 -3.08
N TYR A 322 -11.47 4.82 -2.11
CA TYR A 322 -10.72 4.44 -0.92
C TYR A 322 -10.79 2.92 -0.76
N ASP A 323 -9.64 2.27 -0.87
CA ASP A 323 -9.53 0.91 -0.38
C ASP A 323 -9.67 0.97 1.15
N PHE A 324 -10.58 0.17 1.68
CA PHE A 324 -10.69 -0.11 3.11
C PHE A 324 -9.49 -0.98 3.53
N VAL A 325 -8.32 -0.39 3.43
CA VAL A 325 -7.10 -1.04 3.87
C VAL A 325 -7.00 -0.91 5.36
N PRO A 326 -6.94 -2.01 6.09
CA PRO A 326 -6.70 -1.90 7.51
C PRO A 326 -5.33 -1.25 7.74
N LEU A 327 -5.28 -0.20 8.57
CA LEU A 327 -4.02 0.38 9.06
C LEU A 327 -3.18 -0.68 9.75
N LYS A 328 -3.84 -1.59 10.45
CA LYS A 328 -3.23 -2.74 11.11
C LYS A 328 -4.24 -3.86 11.26
N SER A 329 -3.75 -5.08 11.28
CA SER A 329 -4.52 -6.29 11.54
C SER A 329 -3.83 -7.11 12.61
N LYS A 330 -4.61 -7.73 13.48
CA LYS A 330 -4.06 -8.56 14.56
C LYS A 330 -3.99 -10.03 14.18
N CYS A 331 -4.98 -10.54 13.48
CA CYS A 331 -5.10 -11.97 13.17
C CYS A 331 -5.13 -12.21 11.67
N LEU A 332 -4.55 -13.33 11.28
CA LEU A 332 -4.54 -13.82 9.90
C LEU A 332 -4.72 -15.32 9.91
N GLU A 333 -5.57 -15.82 9.03
CA GLU A 333 -5.77 -17.25 8.81
C GLU A 333 -5.89 -17.54 7.31
N ILE A 334 -5.38 -18.69 6.89
CA ILE A 334 -5.55 -19.19 5.53
C ILE A 334 -6.61 -20.28 5.52
N ILE A 335 -7.73 -20.00 4.86
CA ILE A 335 -8.87 -20.90 4.74
C ILE A 335 -8.72 -21.69 3.44
N ASN A 336 -8.85 -23.03 3.53
CA ASN A 336 -8.76 -23.93 2.38
C ASN A 336 -7.50 -23.75 1.51
N GLY A 337 -6.41 -23.23 2.09
CA GLY A 337 -5.11 -23.09 1.42
C GLY A 337 -5.01 -21.99 0.37
N ASN A 338 -6.06 -21.20 0.12
CA ASN A 338 -6.09 -20.19 -0.94
C ASN A 338 -6.86 -18.90 -0.59
N VAL A 339 -7.59 -18.87 0.51
CA VAL A 339 -8.32 -17.67 0.94
C VAL A 339 -7.63 -17.11 2.18
N LEU A 340 -7.14 -15.88 2.08
CA LEU A 340 -6.58 -15.15 3.21
C LEU A 340 -7.69 -14.42 3.94
N SER A 341 -7.88 -14.74 5.22
CA SER A 341 -8.81 -14.05 6.11
C SER A 341 -8.04 -13.19 7.11
N LEU A 342 -8.46 -11.96 7.25
CA LEU A 342 -7.89 -11.00 8.21
C LEU A 342 -8.96 -10.65 9.26
N ALA A 343 -8.54 -10.53 10.51
CA ALA A 343 -9.45 -10.21 11.61
C ALA A 343 -8.82 -9.24 12.62
N ASN A 344 -9.69 -8.58 13.40
CA ASN A 344 -9.31 -7.49 14.30
C ASN A 344 -8.56 -6.38 13.57
N ASN A 345 -9.16 -5.93 12.48
CA ASN A 345 -8.67 -4.83 11.69
C ASN A 345 -8.95 -3.49 12.40
N THR A 346 -8.00 -2.58 12.32
CA THR A 346 -8.21 -1.17 12.67
C THR A 346 -8.24 -0.39 11.37
N GLU A 347 -9.37 0.22 11.08
CA GLU A 347 -9.56 1.13 9.95
C GLU A 347 -9.14 2.53 10.38
N GLY A 348 -8.40 3.23 9.53
CA GLY A 348 -7.71 4.45 9.93
C GLY A 348 -8.25 5.74 9.34
N TYR A 349 -9.39 5.66 8.67
CA TYR A 349 -9.89 6.82 7.94
C TYR A 349 -10.87 7.70 8.74
N ASP A 350 -11.33 7.25 9.91
CA ASP A 350 -12.41 7.92 10.67
C ASP A 350 -11.96 9.12 11.50
N ASN A 351 -10.64 9.36 11.67
CA ASN A 351 -10.09 10.38 12.56
C ASN A 351 -8.99 11.25 11.92
N ILE A 352 -9.10 11.56 10.64
CA ILE A 352 -8.18 12.50 10.02
C ILE A 352 -8.65 13.91 10.40
N ALA A 353 -7.89 14.60 11.26
CA ALA A 353 -8.06 16.03 11.43
C ALA A 353 -7.64 16.71 10.12
N THR A 354 -8.60 17.31 9.44
CA THR A 354 -8.34 18.10 8.24
C THR A 354 -8.40 19.58 8.63
N ASP A 355 -7.36 20.32 8.31
CA ASP A 355 -7.36 21.77 8.33
C ASP A 355 -7.42 22.24 6.88
N VAL A 356 -8.32 23.17 6.59
CA VAL A 356 -8.53 23.68 5.25
C VAL A 356 -8.25 25.17 5.29
N ASP A 357 -7.20 25.60 4.63
CA ASP A 357 -6.87 27.01 4.50
C ASP A 357 -7.30 27.51 3.11
N PHE A 358 -8.05 28.60 3.11
CA PHE A 358 -8.50 29.25 1.90
C PHE A 358 -7.73 30.54 1.68
N THR A 359 -6.98 30.62 0.60
CA THR A 359 -6.40 31.86 0.12
C THR A 359 -7.29 32.48 -0.94
N ILE A 360 -7.73 33.69 -0.70
CA ILE A 360 -8.40 34.51 -1.71
C ILE A 360 -7.32 35.27 -2.45
N ASP A 361 -7.18 34.94 -3.72
CA ASP A 361 -6.23 35.68 -4.59
C ASP A 361 -6.94 36.87 -5.19
N TYR A 362 -6.33 38.03 -5.01
CA TYR A 362 -6.86 39.29 -5.54
C TYR A 362 -6.35 39.54 -6.96
N ASP A 363 -7.25 39.94 -7.84
CA ASP A 363 -6.79 40.66 -9.03
C ASP A 363 -6.22 42.02 -8.58
N PRO A 364 -4.90 42.25 -8.70
CA PRO A 364 -4.26 43.46 -8.24
C PRO A 364 -4.79 44.72 -8.94
N ASN A 365 -5.54 44.57 -10.03
CA ASN A 365 -6.13 45.68 -10.77
C ASN A 365 -7.46 46.18 -10.21
N THR A 366 -8.13 45.41 -9.37
CA THR A 366 -9.44 45.82 -8.84
C THR A 366 -9.41 46.28 -7.39
N GLY A 367 -8.43 45.86 -6.59
CA GLY A 367 -8.19 46.38 -5.22
C GLY A 367 -9.35 46.23 -4.24
N ILE A 368 -10.35 45.41 -4.57
CA ILE A 368 -11.56 45.23 -3.74
C ILE A 368 -11.60 43.83 -3.23
N GLU A 369 -11.56 43.69 -1.92
CA GLU A 369 -11.84 42.42 -1.23
C GLU A 369 -13.31 42.05 -1.46
N ARG A 370 -13.56 40.94 -2.15
CA ARG A 370 -14.91 40.55 -2.54
C ARG A 370 -15.51 39.47 -1.73
N LEU A 371 -14.67 38.60 -1.20
CA LEU A 371 -15.10 37.43 -0.45
C LEU A 371 -14.34 37.33 0.86
N SER A 372 -15.05 37.04 1.91
CA SER A 372 -14.47 36.56 3.17
C SER A 372 -14.95 35.13 3.42
N VAL A 373 -14.12 34.33 4.04
CA VAL A 373 -14.41 32.92 4.34
C VAL A 373 -14.53 32.76 5.83
N THR A 374 -15.61 32.15 6.28
CA THR A 374 -15.81 31.83 7.69
C THR A 374 -16.11 30.33 7.81
N GLN A 375 -15.30 29.62 8.57
CA GLN A 375 -15.58 28.24 8.92
C GLN A 375 -16.73 28.20 9.93
N VAL A 376 -17.75 27.38 9.65
CA VAL A 376 -18.91 27.22 10.53
C VAL A 376 -18.85 25.87 11.22
N GLY A 377 -18.33 25.86 12.45
CA GLY A 377 -18.30 24.66 13.30
C GLY A 377 -17.23 23.65 12.87
N THR A 378 -17.52 22.36 13.13
CA THR A 378 -16.66 21.21 12.78
C THR A 378 -17.09 20.53 11.47
N THR A 379 -17.98 21.16 10.72
CA THR A 379 -18.45 20.64 9.42
C THR A 379 -17.52 21.08 8.31
N THR A 380 -17.58 20.35 7.20
CA THR A 380 -16.86 20.69 5.95
C THR A 380 -17.54 21.83 5.16
N ASP A 381 -18.54 22.46 5.72
CA ASP A 381 -19.28 23.55 5.07
C ASP A 381 -18.60 24.89 5.35
N PHE A 382 -18.26 25.61 4.30
CA PHE A 382 -17.66 26.94 4.36
C PHE A 382 -18.63 27.96 3.81
N ILE A 383 -18.86 29.02 4.55
CA ILE A 383 -19.71 30.12 4.12
C ILE A 383 -18.82 31.24 3.62
N PHE A 384 -19.01 31.60 2.37
CA PHE A 384 -18.37 32.76 1.76
C PHE A 384 -19.29 33.97 1.96
N SER A 385 -18.75 35.06 2.48
CA SER A 385 -19.47 36.33 2.58
C SER A 385 -18.85 37.37 1.65
N GLY A 386 -19.67 38.09 0.95
CA GLY A 386 -19.27 39.06 -0.05
C GLY A 386 -20.18 39.04 -1.24
N THR A 387 -19.78 39.71 -2.29
CA THR A 387 -20.53 39.75 -3.56
C THR A 387 -19.69 39.11 -4.67
N PRO A 388 -19.79 37.77 -4.85
CA PRO A 388 -19.04 37.10 -5.89
C PRO A 388 -19.50 37.53 -7.26
N ILE A 389 -18.58 37.65 -8.19
CA ILE A 389 -18.88 37.90 -9.61
C ILE A 389 -18.36 36.75 -10.48
N THR A 390 -18.96 36.64 -11.66
CA THR A 390 -18.52 35.64 -12.64
C THR A 390 -17.06 35.84 -13.00
N GLY A 391 -16.27 34.79 -12.85
CA GLY A 391 -14.83 34.83 -13.14
C GLY A 391 -13.94 34.94 -11.90
N ASP A 392 -14.52 35.15 -10.71
CA ASP A 392 -13.75 35.01 -9.46
C ASP A 392 -13.26 33.59 -9.29
N GLN A 393 -12.03 33.43 -8.82
CA GLN A 393 -11.40 32.14 -8.63
C GLN A 393 -11.12 31.93 -7.15
N ILE A 394 -11.52 30.78 -6.63
CA ILE A 394 -11.21 30.36 -5.27
C ILE A 394 -10.18 29.23 -5.37
N ASN A 395 -9.01 29.47 -4.80
CA ASN A 395 -7.98 28.45 -4.60
C ASN A 395 -8.05 27.95 -3.17
N TYR A 396 -7.86 26.66 -2.99
CA TYR A 396 -7.86 26.05 -1.66
C TYR A 396 -6.76 24.99 -1.53
N ASP A 397 -6.16 24.95 -0.34
CA ASP A 397 -5.19 23.93 0.05
C ASP A 397 -5.76 23.11 1.22
N VAL A 398 -5.70 21.80 1.13
CA VAL A 398 -6.13 20.91 2.19
C VAL A 398 -4.92 20.24 2.81
N TYR A 399 -4.82 20.37 4.12
CA TYR A 399 -3.78 19.73 4.92
C TYR A 399 -4.42 18.72 5.86
N TRP A 400 -3.76 17.60 6.10
CA TRP A 400 -4.18 16.64 7.11
C TRP A 400 -3.05 16.38 8.10
N TYR A 401 -3.40 16.29 9.35
CA TYR A 401 -2.46 16.03 10.45
C TYR A 401 -2.88 14.78 11.22
N PRO A 402 -1.94 13.96 11.72
CA PRO A 402 -2.26 12.91 12.67
C PRO A 402 -2.92 13.49 13.92
N GLU A 403 -3.83 12.74 14.52
CA GLU A 403 -4.52 13.17 15.75
C GLU A 403 -3.51 13.59 16.83
N GLY A 404 -3.71 14.77 17.39
CA GLY A 404 -2.84 15.36 18.42
C GLY A 404 -1.59 16.08 17.92
N GLN A 405 -1.40 16.21 16.62
CA GLN A 405 -0.34 17.03 16.03
C GLN A 405 -0.95 18.26 15.38
N GLY A 406 -0.42 19.44 15.72
CA GLY A 406 -0.75 20.67 15.01
C GLY A 406 0.00 20.79 13.68
N PRO A 407 -0.36 21.81 12.87
CA PRO A 407 0.32 22.05 11.61
C PRO A 407 1.82 22.29 11.83
N PRO A 408 2.71 21.67 11.03
CA PRO A 408 4.11 22.06 11.00
C PRO A 408 4.24 23.50 10.50
N ASP A 409 5.18 24.23 11.02
CA ASP A 409 5.44 25.62 10.62
C ASP A 409 6.74 25.70 9.78
N PRO A 410 6.72 26.11 8.49
CA PRO A 410 5.56 26.27 7.62
C PRO A 410 5.03 24.91 7.11
N PRO A 411 3.72 24.77 6.95
CA PRO A 411 3.17 23.55 6.36
C PRO A 411 3.60 23.43 4.89
N PRO A 412 3.92 22.23 4.40
CA PRO A 412 4.09 22.00 2.98
C PRO A 412 2.74 22.20 2.30
N GLY A 413 2.55 23.28 1.59
CA GLY A 413 1.32 23.56 0.85
C GLY A 413 1.17 22.61 -0.33
N HIS A 414 0.01 21.98 -0.44
CA HIS A 414 -0.42 21.27 -1.63
C HIS A 414 -1.74 21.89 -2.09
N ALA A 415 -1.70 22.67 -3.18
CA ALA A 415 -2.92 23.13 -3.84
C ALA A 415 -3.67 21.91 -4.38
N LEU A 416 -4.85 21.62 -3.84
CA LEU A 416 -5.67 20.50 -4.25
C LEU A 416 -6.74 20.85 -5.27
N GLY A 417 -7.03 22.14 -5.47
CA GLY A 417 -7.98 22.53 -6.48
C GLY A 417 -8.29 24.01 -6.49
N ASN A 418 -8.97 24.40 -7.53
CA ASN A 418 -9.58 25.70 -7.67
C ASN A 418 -10.96 25.53 -8.30
N PHE A 419 -11.87 26.45 -8.08
CA PHE A 419 -13.08 26.55 -8.86
C PHE A 419 -13.35 27.99 -9.28
N LEU A 420 -13.91 28.15 -10.47
CA LEU A 420 -14.33 29.42 -11.01
C LEU A 420 -15.81 29.65 -10.69
N ILE A 421 -16.13 30.82 -10.21
CA ILE A 421 -17.50 31.22 -9.96
C ILE A 421 -18.19 31.51 -11.31
N GLY A 422 -19.15 30.66 -11.67
CA GLY A 422 -19.98 30.85 -12.84
C GLY A 422 -21.09 31.87 -12.61
N SER A 423 -21.77 32.28 -13.70
CA SER A 423 -22.85 33.25 -13.65
C SER A 423 -24.04 32.86 -12.77
N GLU A 424 -24.26 31.57 -12.61
CA GLU A 424 -25.35 31.03 -11.76
C GLU A 424 -24.97 31.04 -10.27
N GLN A 425 -23.70 31.03 -9.94
CA GLN A 425 -23.20 31.03 -8.57
C GLN A 425 -22.96 32.43 -8.01
N ALA A 426 -22.76 33.39 -8.89
CA ALA A 426 -22.52 34.79 -8.52
C ALA A 426 -23.69 35.49 -7.80
N GLY A 427 -24.83 34.86 -7.64
CA GLY A 427 -25.97 35.42 -6.91
C GLY A 427 -26.40 34.62 -5.69
N ASN A 428 -25.77 33.48 -5.38
CA ASN A 428 -26.21 32.51 -4.38
C ASN A 428 -25.12 32.04 -3.39
N LEU A 429 -23.99 32.70 -3.33
CA LEU A 429 -22.94 32.45 -2.32
C LEU A 429 -23.08 33.33 -1.08
#